data_303be93b6ec78bc982cb80d528ad7ee1
#
_entry.id   303be93b6ec78bc982cb80d528ad7ee1
#
_cell.length_a   1.000
_cell.length_b   1.000
_cell.length_c   1.000
_cell.angle_alpha   90.00
_cell.angle_beta   90.00
_cell.angle_gamma   90.00
#
_symmetry.space_group_name_H-M   'P 1'
#
loop_
_entity.id
_entity.type
_entity.pdbx_description
1 polymer ?
#
loop_
_entity_poly.entity_id
_entity_poly.type
_entity_poly.pdbx_seq_one_letter_code
_entity_poly.pdbx_strand_id
1 'polypeptide(L)'
;SRSGAGGVQKVALDALHKAIGEHGEMRVIDNKRNKSIHVEQWREAFEAAQTDKKGITKRFNRCVQSLQNAKKVEVFDPFVWVIWSDDGQKDSDF
;
A
#
# COMPACT_ATOMS: atom_id res chain seq x y z
N SER A 1 12.72 -17.86 -5.74
CA SER A 1 12.37 -17.65 -5.56
C SER A 1 11.45 -16.87 -5.77
N ARG A 2 10.65 -17.09 -5.90
CA ARG A 2 9.80 -16.51 -5.62
C ARG A 2 9.96 -15.16 -5.56
N SER A 3 10.97 -14.76 -5.48
CA SER A 3 11.20 -13.44 -5.28
C SER A 3 10.66 -12.61 -6.38
N GLY A 4 10.64 -13.08 -7.55
CA GLY A 4 10.14 -12.30 -8.62
C GLY A 4 8.72 -11.90 -8.43
N ALA A 5 7.95 -12.79 -7.91
CA ALA A 5 6.55 -12.52 -7.75
C ALA A 5 6.30 -11.43 -6.75
N GLY A 6 7.10 -11.36 -5.76
CA GLY A 6 6.87 -10.38 -4.73
C GLY A 6 7.55 -9.07 -4.95
N GLY A 7 8.42 -8.98 -5.93
CA GLY A 7 9.26 -7.82 -6.06
C GLY A 7 8.55 -6.50 -6.18
N VAL A 8 7.72 -6.36 -7.19
CA VAL A 8 7.04 -5.11 -7.43
C VAL A 8 5.99 -4.83 -6.37
N GLN A 9 5.30 -5.86 -5.94
CA GLN A 9 4.28 -5.68 -4.93
C GLN A 9 4.90 -5.24 -3.61
N LYS A 10 6.07 -5.80 -3.30
CA LYS A 10 6.73 -5.42 -2.08
C LYS A 10 7.15 -3.96 -2.13
N VAL A 11 7.66 -3.51 -3.27
CA VAL A 11 8.06 -2.13 -3.43
C VAL A 11 6.85 -1.21 -3.26
N ALA A 12 5.71 -1.60 -3.84
CA ALA A 12 4.51 -0.80 -3.72
C ALA A 12 4.05 -0.72 -2.27
N LEU A 13 4.09 -1.83 -1.55
CA LEU A 13 3.65 -1.85 -0.18
C LEU A 13 4.62 -1.05 0.71
N ASP A 14 5.91 -1.16 0.47
CA ASP A 14 6.89 -0.42 1.23
C ASP A 14 6.71 1.09 0.98
N ALA A 15 6.42 1.47 -0.27
CA ALA A 15 6.18 2.86 -0.60
C ALA A 15 4.94 3.37 0.14
N LEU A 16 3.92 2.54 0.26
CA LEU A 16 2.72 2.92 0.97
C LEU A 16 3.02 3.13 2.45
N HIS A 17 3.75 2.21 3.06
CA HIS A 17 4.10 2.34 4.46
C HIS A 17 4.90 3.63 4.69
N LYS A 18 5.83 3.92 3.80
CA LYS A 18 6.63 5.10 3.92
C LYS A 18 5.77 6.36 3.78
N ALA A 19 4.90 6.37 2.78
CA ALA A 19 4.04 7.52 2.54
C ALA A 19 3.11 7.76 3.72
N ILE A 20 2.57 6.70 4.29
CA ILE A 20 1.71 6.84 5.44
C ILE A 20 2.50 7.38 6.62
N GLY A 21 3.73 6.95 6.78
CA GLY A 21 4.55 7.46 7.86
C GLY A 21 4.86 8.93 7.71
N GLU A 22 4.98 9.41 6.48
CA GLU A 22 5.31 10.80 6.24
C GLU A 22 4.10 11.71 6.10
N HIS A 23 3.06 11.22 5.47
CA HIS A 23 1.91 12.05 5.13
C HIS A 23 0.59 11.55 5.68
N GLY A 24 0.58 10.41 6.29
CA GLY A 24 -0.67 9.81 6.75
C GLY A 24 -1.36 10.62 7.81
N GLU A 25 -2.66 10.61 7.78
CA GLU A 25 -3.45 11.31 8.77
C GLU A 25 -4.57 10.39 9.22
N MET A 26 -4.87 10.42 10.50
CA MET A 26 -5.95 9.63 11.00
C MET A 26 -7.26 10.17 10.49
N ARG A 27 -8.04 9.31 9.88
CA ARG A 27 -9.32 9.68 9.35
C ARG A 27 -10.32 8.59 9.71
N VAL A 28 -11.55 8.99 9.87
CA VAL A 28 -12.60 8.00 10.07
C VAL A 28 -13.25 7.79 8.72
N ILE A 29 -13.07 6.63 8.15
CA ILE A 29 -13.61 6.28 6.86
C ILE A 29 -14.40 5.01 7.03
N ASP A 30 -15.63 5.04 6.61
CA ASP A 30 -16.52 3.88 6.71
C ASP A 30 -16.57 3.37 8.15
N ASN A 31 -16.73 4.30 9.08
CA ASN A 31 -16.83 4.00 10.50
C ASN A 31 -15.57 3.35 11.09
N LYS A 32 -14.45 3.44 10.40
CA LYS A 32 -13.22 2.89 10.89
C LYS A 32 -12.16 3.97 10.93
N ARG A 33 -11.39 3.98 11.99
CA ARG A 33 -10.35 4.98 12.11
C ARG A 33 -9.05 4.38 11.57
N ASN A 34 -8.52 4.97 10.53
CA ASN A 34 -7.32 4.48 9.90
C ASN A 34 -6.41 5.64 9.51
N LYS A 35 -5.11 5.37 9.58
CA LYS A 35 -4.14 6.34 9.14
C LYS A 35 -4.03 6.17 7.64
N SER A 36 -4.52 7.11 6.89
CA SER A 36 -4.62 7.00 5.44
C SER A 36 -3.95 8.13 4.72
N ILE A 37 -3.72 7.96 3.44
CA ILE A 37 -3.15 8.99 2.59
C ILE A 37 -3.97 9.02 1.32
N HIS A 38 -3.76 10.07 0.55
CA HIS A 38 -4.40 10.17 -0.76
C HIS A 38 -3.66 9.20 -1.68
N VAL A 39 -4.40 8.55 -2.54
CA VAL A 39 -3.82 7.55 -3.43
C VAL A 39 -2.71 8.16 -4.29
N GLU A 40 -2.79 9.44 -4.62
CA GLU A 40 -1.75 10.05 -5.40
C GLU A 40 -0.44 10.17 -4.64
N GLN A 41 -0.50 10.32 -3.33
CA GLN A 41 0.71 10.36 -2.53
C GLN A 41 1.37 8.99 -2.58
N TRP A 42 0.57 7.93 -2.58
CA TRP A 42 1.11 6.58 -2.70
C TRP A 42 1.75 6.41 -4.08
N ARG A 43 1.06 6.85 -5.12
CA ARG A 43 1.60 6.71 -6.46
C ARG A 43 2.92 7.43 -6.61
N GLU A 44 3.02 8.63 -6.07
CA GLU A 44 4.26 9.38 -6.13
C GLU A 44 5.39 8.66 -5.40
N ALA A 45 5.09 8.11 -4.25
CA ALA A 45 6.09 7.36 -3.50
C ALA A 45 6.54 6.13 -4.28
N PHE A 46 5.58 5.46 -4.92
CA PHE A 46 5.89 4.28 -5.71
C PHE A 46 6.78 4.67 -6.90
N GLU A 47 6.43 5.76 -7.56
CA GLU A 47 7.21 6.21 -8.69
C GLU A 47 8.62 6.60 -8.28
N ALA A 48 8.75 7.20 -7.13
CA ALA A 48 10.07 7.58 -6.65
C ALA A 48 10.92 6.35 -6.35
N ALA A 49 10.29 5.26 -6.01
CA ALA A 49 11.00 4.02 -5.70
C ALA A 49 11.36 3.21 -6.93
N GLN A 50 10.82 3.60 -8.08
CA GLN A 50 11.09 2.87 -9.32
C GLN A 50 12.09 3.61 -10.15
N THR A 51 13.05 2.88 -10.72
CA THR A 51 14.01 3.52 -11.61
C THR A 51 13.42 3.60 -13.00
N ASP A 52 12.64 2.60 -13.37
CA ASP A 52 12.04 2.57 -14.70
C ASP A 52 10.63 3.09 -14.64
N LYS A 53 10.38 4.21 -15.26
CA LYS A 53 9.06 4.81 -15.21
C LYS A 53 8.16 4.43 -16.36
N LYS A 54 8.65 3.60 -17.26
CA LYS A 54 7.85 3.21 -18.39
C LYS A 54 6.69 2.34 -17.94
N GLY A 55 5.50 2.70 -18.34
CA GLY A 55 4.31 1.95 -17.95
C GLY A 55 4.03 1.95 -16.47
N ILE A 56 4.56 2.93 -15.77
CA ILE A 56 4.46 2.93 -14.34
C ILE A 56 3.04 3.04 -13.83
N THR A 57 2.17 3.76 -14.51
CA THR A 57 0.79 3.89 -14.09
C THR A 57 0.08 2.54 -14.11
N LYS A 58 0.30 1.78 -15.17
CA LYS A 58 -0.31 0.48 -15.27
C LYS A 58 0.25 -0.45 -14.21
N ARG A 59 1.55 -0.36 -13.98
CA ARG A 59 2.22 -1.19 -13.01
C ARG A 59 1.67 -0.88 -11.61
N PHE A 60 1.49 0.40 -11.31
CA PHE A 60 0.97 0.82 -10.04
C PHE A 60 -0.46 0.29 -9.86
N ASN A 61 -1.30 0.46 -10.87
CA ASN A 61 -2.67 0.01 -10.78
C ASN A 61 -2.75 -1.51 -10.56
N ARG A 62 -1.87 -2.23 -11.20
CA ARG A 62 -1.83 -3.67 -11.04
C ARG A 62 -1.43 -4.03 -9.62
N CYS A 63 -0.46 -3.33 -9.06
CA CYS A 63 -0.03 -3.57 -7.69
C CYS A 63 -1.16 -3.27 -6.71
N VAL A 64 -1.90 -2.19 -6.94
CA VAL A 64 -3.01 -1.81 -6.09
C VAL A 64 -4.05 -2.93 -6.11
N GLN A 65 -4.38 -3.44 -7.28
CA GLN A 65 -5.34 -4.51 -7.39
C GLN A 65 -4.86 -5.77 -6.66
N SER A 66 -3.61 -6.13 -6.86
CA SER A 66 -3.07 -7.30 -6.22
C SER A 66 -3.07 -7.18 -4.71
N LEU A 67 -2.69 -6.03 -4.21
CA LEU A 67 -2.65 -5.82 -2.77
C LEU A 67 -4.04 -5.80 -2.17
N GLN A 68 -5.02 -5.26 -2.91
CA GLN A 68 -6.38 -5.29 -2.44
C GLN A 68 -6.90 -6.71 -2.40
N ASN A 69 -6.60 -7.49 -3.41
CA ASN A 69 -7.04 -8.87 -3.48
C ASN A 69 -6.41 -9.69 -2.36
N ALA A 70 -5.19 -9.37 -1.99
CA ALA A 70 -4.51 -10.05 -0.91
C ALA A 70 -4.93 -9.51 0.45
N LYS A 71 -5.79 -8.50 0.45
CA LYS A 71 -6.27 -7.88 1.67
C LYS A 71 -5.16 -7.25 2.49
N LYS A 72 -4.17 -6.72 1.83
CA LYS A 72 -3.08 -6.03 2.49
C LYS A 72 -3.30 -4.54 2.57
N VAL A 73 -4.12 -4.00 1.66
CA VAL A 73 -4.45 -2.59 1.67
C VAL A 73 -5.93 -2.43 1.41
N GLU A 74 -6.46 -1.32 1.85
CA GLU A 74 -7.85 -0.99 1.61
C GLU A 74 -7.88 0.34 0.88
N VAL A 75 -8.69 0.42 -0.15
CA VAL A 75 -8.81 1.66 -0.92
C VAL A 75 -10.25 2.17 -0.79
N PHE A 76 -10.38 3.39 -0.35
CA PHE A 76 -11.67 4.04 -0.26
C PHE A 76 -11.43 5.37 -0.97
N ASP A 77 -11.63 5.36 -2.27
CA ASP A 77 -11.26 6.45 -3.14
C ASP A 77 -11.66 7.81 -2.60
N PRO A 78 -10.75 8.75 -2.50
CA PRO A 78 -9.38 8.70 -2.99
C PRO A 78 -8.35 8.33 -1.92
N PHE A 79 -8.78 7.76 -0.84
CA PHE A 79 -7.87 7.42 0.26
C PHE A 79 -7.48 5.96 0.26
N VAL A 80 -6.34 5.67 0.82
CA VAL A 80 -5.84 4.31 0.88
C VAL A 80 -5.05 4.15 2.17
N TRP A 81 -5.08 2.96 2.73
CA TRP A 81 -4.32 2.67 3.93
C TRP A 81 -3.97 1.19 3.98
N VAL A 82 -3.01 0.86 4.84
CA VAL A 82 -2.59 -0.53 5.00
C VAL A 82 -3.54 -1.20 5.99
N ILE A 83 -3.97 -2.40 5.69
CA ILE A 83 -4.81 -3.16 6.58
C ILE A 83 -3.91 -3.82 7.61
N TRP A 84 -4.08 -3.43 8.87
CA TRP A 84 -3.30 -4.01 9.94
C TRP A 84 -4.06 -5.22 10.44
N SER A 85 -3.49 -6.37 10.28
CA SER A 85 -4.16 -7.58 10.67
C SER A 85 -3.75 -7.97 12.06
N ASP A 86 -4.69 -8.02 12.93
CA ASP A 86 -4.41 -8.40 14.28
C ASP A 86 -4.01 -9.83 14.32
N ASP A 87 -4.55 -10.62 13.46
CA ASP A 87 -4.21 -11.99 13.42
C ASP A 87 -2.76 -12.17 13.17
N GLY A 88 -2.26 -11.49 12.22
CA GLY A 88 -0.89 -11.58 11.92
C GLY A 88 -0.03 -11.14 13.03
N GLN A 89 -0.49 -10.14 13.74
CA GLN A 89 0.21 -9.70 14.80
C GLN A 89 0.32 -10.70 15.83
N LYS A 90 -0.71 -11.36 16.11
CA LYS A 90 -0.69 -12.31 17.11
C LYS A 90 0.27 -13.35 16.81
N ASP A 91 0.38 -13.75 15.63
CA ASP A 91 1.24 -14.78 15.32
C ASP A 91 2.59 -14.46 15.69
N SER A 92 2.91 -13.28 15.52
CA SER A 92 4.24 -12.98 15.77
C SER A 92 4.62 -13.19 17.13
N ASP A 93 3.75 -13.34 17.88
CA ASP A 93 4.04 -13.56 19.13
C ASP A 93 4.67 -14.62 19.39
N PHE A 94 4.86 -14.82 19.06
CA PHE A 94 5.37 -15.52 19.38
C PHE A 94 5.85 -15.78 19.64
#